data_6e98e71a705fb424810b5d98dfabd7e4
#
_entry.id   6e98e71a705fb424810b5d98dfabd7e4
#
_cell.length_a   1.000
_cell.length_b   1.000
_cell.length_c   1.000
_cell.angle_alpha   90.00
_cell.angle_beta   90.00
_cell.angle_gamma   90.00
#
_symmetry.space_group_name_H-M   'P 1'
#
loop_
_entity.id
_entity.type
_entity.pdbx_description
1 polymer ?
#
loop_
_entity_poly.entity_id
_entity_poly.type
_entity_poly.pdbx_seq_one_letter_code
_entity_poly.pdbx_strand_id
1 'polypeptide(L)'
;HNSCLNCEATVTVGKRNGLTVVPGMELCTAEDAHTICLFPTVADAMEFHQYVKQHSPVMNNDAGTFGTQIIMNDSDEPIGEETQLLINAANIGIDDVVALVNQYHGAAFPAHIDRSAYSVFSTLGAIPPEANFKAAEITHYADEVCLLREHAELRDKILLRNSDAHYLEHMLEPNAWLALPECTPECLIAALNGEIDITWK
;
A
#
# COMPACT_ATOMS: atom_id res chain seq x y z
N HIS A 1 -9.11 -2.28 -0.59
CA HIS A 1 -8.73 -0.91 -0.23
C HIS A 1 -9.14 -0.57 1.20
N ASN A 2 -8.46 0.40 1.82
CA ASN A 2 -8.84 1.01 3.10
C ASN A 2 -9.04 0.03 4.27
N SER A 3 -8.45 -1.17 4.21
CA SER A 3 -8.64 -2.21 5.23
C SER A 3 -7.39 -3.05 5.47
N CYS A 4 -7.14 -3.38 6.74
CA CYS A 4 -6.12 -4.33 7.19
C CYS A 4 -6.72 -5.60 7.82
N LEU A 5 -8.03 -5.84 7.67
CA LEU A 5 -8.74 -6.91 8.39
C LEU A 5 -8.24 -8.33 8.06
N ASN A 6 -7.63 -8.53 6.89
CA ASN A 6 -7.04 -9.81 6.48
C ASN A 6 -5.51 -9.89 6.72
N CYS A 7 -4.88 -8.85 7.31
CA CYS A 7 -3.43 -8.85 7.54
C CYS A 7 -2.97 -9.95 8.48
N GLU A 8 -3.69 -10.21 9.58
CA GLU A 8 -3.31 -11.22 10.56
C GLU A 8 -3.26 -12.62 9.95
N ALA A 9 -4.31 -12.98 9.20
CA ALA A 9 -4.37 -14.26 8.48
C ALA A 9 -3.20 -14.38 7.49
N THR A 10 -2.96 -13.35 6.68
CA THR A 10 -1.93 -13.35 5.66
C THR A 10 -0.52 -13.44 6.26
N VAL A 11 -0.22 -12.67 7.30
CA VAL A 11 1.07 -12.71 8.02
C VAL A 11 1.29 -14.10 8.64
N THR A 12 0.26 -14.68 9.26
CA THR A 12 0.34 -16.01 9.88
C THR A 12 0.62 -17.10 8.85
N VAL A 13 -0.11 -17.08 7.73
CA VAL A 13 0.09 -18.07 6.62
C VAL A 13 1.46 -17.86 5.97
N GLY A 14 1.85 -16.62 5.70
CA GLY A 14 3.17 -16.31 5.15
C GLY A 14 4.30 -16.87 6.00
N LYS A 15 4.25 -16.63 7.32
CA LYS A 15 5.24 -17.16 8.27
C LYS A 15 5.33 -18.69 8.25
N ARG A 16 4.20 -19.41 8.14
CA ARG A 16 4.18 -20.88 8.01
C ARG A 16 4.86 -21.35 6.74
N ASN A 17 4.84 -20.53 5.69
CA ASN A 17 5.43 -20.85 4.38
C ASN A 17 6.84 -20.24 4.18
N GLY A 18 7.45 -19.68 5.22
CA GLY A 18 8.79 -19.08 5.15
C GLY A 18 8.85 -17.76 4.38
N LEU A 19 7.72 -17.06 4.24
CA LEU A 19 7.61 -15.75 3.61
C LEU A 19 7.59 -14.65 4.67
N THR A 20 8.32 -13.56 4.42
CA THR A 20 8.17 -12.33 5.19
C THR A 20 7.02 -11.53 4.57
N VAL A 21 5.92 -11.41 5.32
CA VAL A 21 4.75 -10.62 4.93
C VAL A 21 4.74 -9.34 5.72
N VAL A 22 4.64 -8.21 5.03
CA VAL A 22 4.53 -6.89 5.64
C VAL A 22 3.06 -6.49 5.65
N PRO A 23 2.45 -6.30 6.83
CA PRO A 23 1.05 -5.90 6.91
C PRO A 23 0.86 -4.46 6.44
N GLY A 24 -0.28 -4.18 5.79
CA GLY A 24 -0.59 -2.85 5.29
C GLY A 24 -1.93 -2.76 4.60
N MET A 25 -2.17 -1.62 3.97
CA MET A 25 -3.33 -1.38 3.12
C MET A 25 -2.97 -0.51 1.94
N GLU A 26 -3.75 -0.58 0.90
CA GLU A 26 -3.85 0.45 -0.12
C GLU A 26 -4.93 1.44 0.31
N LEU A 27 -4.51 2.63 0.69
CA LEU A 27 -5.39 3.74 1.07
C LEU A 27 -5.84 4.48 -0.20
N CYS A 28 -7.15 4.68 -0.37
CA CYS A 28 -7.68 5.62 -1.33
C CYS A 28 -7.83 7.00 -0.64
N THR A 29 -7.00 7.97 -1.04
CA THR A 29 -6.98 9.32 -0.46
C THR A 29 -8.17 10.15 -0.90
N ALA A 30 -8.37 11.31 -0.28
CA ALA A 30 -9.45 12.23 -0.62
C ALA A 30 -9.41 12.73 -2.07
N GLU A 31 -8.24 12.68 -2.71
CA GLU A 31 -8.02 13.03 -4.11
C GLU A 31 -8.29 11.87 -5.08
N ASP A 32 -8.80 10.72 -4.62
CA ASP A 32 -8.90 9.47 -5.39
C ASP A 32 -7.53 8.96 -5.90
N ALA A 33 -6.45 9.24 -5.18
CA ALA A 33 -5.14 8.67 -5.44
C ALA A 33 -4.85 7.53 -4.47
N HIS A 34 -4.38 6.39 -4.99
CA HIS A 34 -4.01 5.25 -4.16
C HIS A 34 -2.62 5.43 -3.56
N THR A 35 -2.49 5.06 -2.30
CA THR A 35 -1.24 5.12 -1.54
C THR A 35 -1.06 3.84 -0.75
N ILE A 36 0.06 3.16 -0.93
CA ILE A 36 0.41 1.99 -0.13
C ILE A 36 0.89 2.47 1.23
N CYS A 37 0.30 1.90 2.28
CA CYS A 37 0.66 2.14 3.68
C CYS A 37 1.09 0.81 4.28
N LEU A 38 2.37 0.68 4.67
CA LEU A 38 2.97 -0.52 5.23
C LEU A 38 3.34 -0.30 6.69
N PHE A 39 3.24 -1.36 7.49
CA PHE A 39 3.48 -1.30 8.94
C PHE A 39 4.41 -2.42 9.40
N PRO A 40 5.18 -2.22 10.50
CA PRO A 40 6.07 -3.25 11.02
C PRO A 40 5.30 -4.41 11.63
N THR A 41 4.13 -4.16 12.23
CA THR A 41 3.32 -5.18 12.89
C THR A 41 1.85 -5.13 12.47
N VAL A 42 1.15 -6.25 12.67
CA VAL A 42 -0.32 -6.30 12.49
C VAL A 42 -1.03 -5.35 13.46
N ALA A 43 -0.50 -5.15 14.66
CA ALA A 43 -1.09 -4.23 15.64
C ALA A 43 -1.09 -2.78 15.12
N ASP A 44 0.07 -2.30 14.63
CA ASP A 44 0.20 -0.96 14.04
C ASP A 44 -0.74 -0.80 12.83
N ALA A 45 -0.79 -1.81 11.95
CA ALA A 45 -1.70 -1.82 10.80
C ALA A 45 -3.18 -1.73 11.22
N MET A 46 -3.56 -2.44 12.27
CA MET A 46 -4.94 -2.43 12.77
C MET A 46 -5.30 -1.13 13.50
N GLU A 47 -4.36 -0.49 14.20
CA GLU A 47 -4.58 0.85 14.76
C GLU A 47 -4.81 1.88 13.65
N PHE A 48 -3.98 1.85 12.61
CA PHE A 48 -4.17 2.70 11.43
C PHE A 48 -5.48 2.41 10.71
N HIS A 49 -5.86 1.13 10.55
CA HIS A 49 -7.16 0.74 9.98
C HIS A 49 -8.33 1.38 10.74
N GLN A 50 -8.30 1.41 12.08
CA GLN A 50 -9.36 2.05 12.87
C GLN A 50 -9.43 3.56 12.60
N TYR A 51 -8.27 4.21 12.43
CA TYR A 51 -8.23 5.62 12.07
C TYR A 51 -8.86 5.85 10.69
N VAL A 52 -8.45 5.09 9.67
CA VAL A 52 -8.99 5.19 8.31
C VAL A 52 -10.50 4.96 8.31
N LYS A 53 -10.98 3.93 9.02
CA LYS A 53 -12.40 3.62 9.15
C LYS A 53 -13.23 4.79 9.71
N GLN A 54 -12.69 5.51 10.70
CA GLN A 54 -13.34 6.69 11.29
C GLN A 54 -13.36 7.90 10.34
N HIS A 55 -12.42 7.96 9.39
CA HIS A 55 -12.29 9.04 8.42
C HIS A 55 -12.84 8.66 7.02
N SER A 56 -13.46 7.50 6.90
CA SER A 56 -14.10 7.06 5.66
C SER A 56 -15.61 7.35 5.69
N PRO A 57 -16.23 7.60 4.53
CA PRO A 57 -17.68 7.79 4.44
C PRO A 57 -18.45 6.58 5.02
N VAL A 58 -19.43 6.85 5.86
CA VAL A 58 -20.30 5.80 6.42
C VAL A 58 -21.34 5.41 5.37
N MET A 59 -21.00 4.43 4.56
CA MET A 59 -21.86 3.86 3.51
C MET A 59 -21.80 2.34 3.61
N ASN A 60 -22.96 1.69 3.60
CA ASN A 60 -23.02 0.23 3.61
C ASN A 60 -22.62 -0.34 2.25
N ASN A 61 -21.88 -1.44 2.28
CA ASN A 61 -21.59 -2.22 1.08
C ASN A 61 -22.88 -2.81 0.50
N ASP A 62 -23.04 -2.74 -0.82
CA ASP A 62 -24.03 -3.50 -1.57
C ASP A 62 -23.35 -4.70 -2.21
N ALA A 63 -23.47 -5.86 -1.57
CA ALA A 63 -22.86 -7.09 -2.04
C ALA A 63 -23.36 -7.53 -3.44
N GLY A 64 -24.54 -7.08 -3.87
CA GLY A 64 -25.04 -7.33 -5.22
C GLY A 64 -24.28 -6.55 -6.30
N THR A 65 -23.76 -5.38 -5.95
CA THR A 65 -23.02 -4.49 -6.86
C THR A 65 -21.49 -4.66 -6.72
N PHE A 66 -20.97 -4.70 -5.48
CA PHE A 66 -19.54 -4.66 -5.20
C PHE A 66 -18.95 -5.99 -4.69
N GLY A 67 -19.80 -7.01 -4.51
CA GLY A 67 -19.39 -8.27 -3.89
C GLY A 67 -19.34 -8.20 -2.37
N THR A 68 -19.14 -9.34 -1.74
CA THR A 68 -19.02 -9.46 -0.28
C THR A 68 -17.59 -9.19 0.15
N GLN A 69 -17.38 -8.30 1.15
CA GLN A 69 -16.09 -7.95 1.70
C GLN A 69 -15.73 -8.89 2.85
N ILE A 70 -15.24 -10.09 2.50
CA ILE A 70 -15.05 -11.22 3.41
C ILE A 70 -13.80 -11.05 4.26
N ILE A 71 -13.91 -11.36 5.55
CA ILE A 71 -12.78 -11.46 6.48
C ILE A 71 -12.47 -12.96 6.67
N MET A 72 -11.22 -13.33 6.42
CA MET A 72 -10.73 -14.71 6.46
C MET A 72 -9.84 -14.96 7.68
N ASN A 73 -9.81 -16.20 8.16
CA ASN A 73 -8.79 -16.67 9.09
C ASN A 73 -7.62 -17.34 8.36
N ASP A 74 -6.62 -17.78 9.12
CA ASP A 74 -5.41 -18.45 8.64
C ASP A 74 -5.61 -19.94 8.28
N SER A 75 -6.84 -20.41 8.29
CA SER A 75 -7.29 -21.75 7.86
C SER A 75 -8.16 -21.68 6.60
N ASP A 76 -8.19 -20.50 5.93
CA ASP A 76 -8.98 -20.23 4.72
C ASP A 76 -10.50 -20.36 4.96
N GLU A 77 -10.95 -19.96 6.16
CA GLU A 77 -12.36 -19.94 6.53
C GLU A 77 -12.87 -18.51 6.71
N PRO A 78 -14.07 -18.17 6.19
CA PRO A 78 -14.71 -16.89 6.47
C PRO A 78 -15.06 -16.76 7.96
N ILE A 79 -14.62 -15.69 8.61
CA ILE A 79 -14.91 -15.40 10.02
C ILE A 79 -15.77 -14.16 10.23
N GLY A 80 -15.97 -13.39 9.16
CA GLY A 80 -16.79 -12.19 9.22
C GLY A 80 -16.90 -11.49 7.88
N GLU A 81 -17.53 -10.32 7.91
CA GLU A 81 -17.74 -9.46 6.75
C GLU A 81 -17.58 -8.00 7.18
N GLU A 82 -16.85 -7.19 6.39
CA GLU A 82 -16.88 -5.75 6.54
C GLU A 82 -18.08 -5.17 5.80
N THR A 83 -18.98 -4.55 6.55
CA THR A 83 -20.24 -4.00 6.03
C THR A 83 -20.13 -2.58 5.53
N GLN A 84 -19.10 -1.83 5.92
CA GLN A 84 -18.81 -0.51 5.37
C GLN A 84 -18.14 -0.66 4.00
N LEU A 85 -18.63 0.06 3.00
CA LEU A 85 -18.08 0.02 1.64
C LEU A 85 -16.64 0.57 1.64
N LEU A 86 -15.68 -0.27 1.29
CA LEU A 86 -14.24 0.01 1.39
C LEU A 86 -13.66 0.75 0.17
N ILE A 87 -14.35 0.74 -0.98
CA ILE A 87 -13.83 1.34 -2.22
C ILE A 87 -13.87 2.88 -2.22
N ASN A 88 -14.63 3.48 -1.31
CA ASN A 88 -14.74 4.94 -1.24
C ASN A 88 -13.44 5.59 -0.76
N ALA A 89 -13.13 6.76 -1.33
CA ALA A 89 -12.05 7.60 -0.84
C ALA A 89 -12.24 7.94 0.65
N ALA A 90 -11.18 7.80 1.43
CA ALA A 90 -11.14 8.26 2.81
C ALA A 90 -10.96 9.79 2.84
N ASN A 91 -11.48 10.45 3.87
CA ASN A 91 -11.27 11.88 4.07
C ASN A 91 -9.87 12.15 4.69
N ILE A 92 -8.84 11.70 3.99
CA ILE A 92 -7.42 11.82 4.35
C ILE A 92 -6.70 12.34 3.10
N GLY A 93 -6.16 13.57 3.18
CA GLY A 93 -5.43 14.18 2.07
C GLY A 93 -4.07 13.51 1.84
N ILE A 94 -3.65 13.42 0.58
CA ILE A 94 -2.38 12.78 0.20
C ILE A 94 -1.17 13.43 0.87
N ASP A 95 -1.22 14.74 1.12
CA ASP A 95 -0.14 15.49 1.76
C ASP A 95 0.07 15.08 3.23
N ASP A 96 -0.96 14.56 3.87
CA ASP A 96 -0.92 14.16 5.28
C ASP A 96 -0.52 12.68 5.48
N VAL A 97 -0.59 11.85 4.43
CA VAL A 97 -0.49 10.39 4.54
C VAL A 97 0.82 9.95 5.18
N VAL A 98 1.97 10.48 4.74
CA VAL A 98 3.29 10.06 5.28
C VAL A 98 3.39 10.41 6.77
N ALA A 99 3.02 11.65 7.14
CA ALA A 99 3.10 12.09 8.53
C ALA A 99 2.14 11.29 9.43
N LEU A 100 0.96 10.93 8.90
CA LEU A 100 -0.02 10.13 9.60
C LEU A 100 0.46 8.68 9.77
N VAL A 101 0.92 8.03 8.69
CA VAL A 101 1.39 6.64 8.73
C VAL A 101 2.61 6.47 9.65
N ASN A 102 3.49 7.47 9.69
CA ASN A 102 4.64 7.48 10.60
C ASN A 102 4.22 7.49 12.09
N GLN A 103 3.05 8.05 12.45
CA GLN A 103 2.53 7.99 13.83
C GLN A 103 2.19 6.56 14.25
N TYR A 104 1.97 5.68 13.29
CA TYR A 104 1.73 4.24 13.48
C TYR A 104 2.97 3.42 13.08
N HIS A 105 4.16 3.99 13.14
CA HIS A 105 5.46 3.36 12.85
C HIS A 105 5.61 2.82 11.43
N GLY A 106 4.76 3.25 10.49
CA GLY A 106 4.71 2.75 9.12
C GLY A 106 5.51 3.58 8.13
N ALA A 107 5.46 3.16 6.87
CA ALA A 107 5.93 3.91 5.71
C ALA A 107 4.84 3.96 4.64
N ALA A 108 4.80 5.07 3.89
CA ALA A 108 3.82 5.24 2.81
C ALA A 108 4.47 5.71 1.52
N PHE A 109 3.89 5.31 0.39
CA PHE A 109 4.28 5.74 -0.95
C PHE A 109 3.11 5.64 -1.93
N PRO A 110 3.05 6.50 -2.97
CA PRO A 110 1.99 6.44 -3.97
C PRO A 110 2.06 5.14 -4.76
N ALA A 111 0.89 4.52 -4.97
CA ALA A 111 0.72 3.28 -5.70
C ALA A 111 0.75 3.51 -7.22
N HIS A 112 1.24 2.51 -7.96
CA HIS A 112 1.14 2.37 -9.42
C HIS A 112 1.07 3.72 -10.19
N ILE A 113 2.07 4.61 -9.96
CA ILE A 113 2.06 6.01 -10.45
C ILE A 113 1.93 6.15 -11.97
N ASP A 114 2.28 5.11 -12.72
CA ASP A 114 2.19 5.02 -14.18
C ASP A 114 0.80 4.61 -14.70
N ARG A 115 -0.18 4.32 -13.82
CA ARG A 115 -1.56 4.04 -14.23
C ARG A 115 -2.32 5.31 -14.59
N SER A 116 -3.25 5.17 -15.53
CA SER A 116 -4.12 6.26 -16.00
C SER A 116 -5.31 6.56 -15.07
N ALA A 117 -5.49 5.76 -14.00
CA ALA A 117 -6.56 5.94 -13.01
C ALA A 117 -6.03 5.67 -11.62
N TYR A 118 -6.55 6.38 -10.64
CA TYR A 118 -6.24 6.27 -9.21
C TYR A 118 -4.75 6.41 -8.87
N SER A 119 -3.95 6.95 -9.79
CA SER A 119 -2.55 7.25 -9.53
C SER A 119 -2.37 8.74 -9.22
N VAL A 120 -1.31 9.07 -8.48
CA VAL A 120 -1.00 10.48 -8.17
C VAL A 120 -0.79 11.31 -9.45
N PHE A 121 -0.21 10.72 -10.49
CA PHE A 121 -0.03 11.44 -11.76
C PHE A 121 -1.33 11.63 -12.54
N SER A 122 -2.25 10.65 -12.51
CA SER A 122 -3.53 10.82 -13.20
C SER A 122 -4.47 11.80 -12.49
N THR A 123 -4.38 11.91 -11.17
CA THR A 123 -5.27 12.77 -10.37
C THR A 123 -4.69 14.16 -10.16
N LEU A 124 -3.40 14.29 -9.86
CA LEU A 124 -2.73 15.56 -9.49
C LEU A 124 -1.70 16.03 -10.52
N GLY A 125 -1.29 15.18 -11.45
CA GLY A 125 -0.28 15.49 -12.46
C GLY A 125 1.17 15.42 -11.99
N ALA A 126 1.42 15.41 -10.69
CA ALA A 126 2.73 15.30 -10.07
C ALA A 126 2.61 14.75 -8.64
N ILE A 127 3.72 14.27 -8.06
CA ILE A 127 3.80 13.97 -6.63
C ILE A 127 3.93 15.30 -5.87
N PRO A 128 2.98 15.63 -4.95
CA PRO A 128 3.10 16.85 -4.17
C PRO A 128 4.38 16.83 -3.31
N PRO A 129 5.21 17.88 -3.35
CA PRO A 129 6.43 17.93 -2.54
C PRO A 129 6.14 17.86 -1.03
N GLU A 130 5.00 18.41 -0.60
CA GLU A 130 4.54 18.46 0.78
C GLU A 130 4.26 17.07 1.34
N ALA A 131 3.82 16.13 0.50
CA ALA A 131 3.55 14.74 0.89
C ALA A 131 4.83 14.00 1.35
N ASN A 132 6.01 14.49 0.95
CA ASN A 132 7.33 14.00 1.41
C ASN A 132 7.57 12.49 1.21
N PHE A 133 6.95 11.88 0.20
CA PHE A 133 7.20 10.48 -0.14
C PHE A 133 8.66 10.23 -0.51
N LYS A 134 9.27 9.17 0.03
CA LYS A 134 10.64 8.73 -0.28
C LYS A 134 10.67 7.63 -1.34
N ALA A 135 9.56 6.96 -1.54
CA ALA A 135 9.39 5.89 -2.52
C ALA A 135 8.15 6.15 -3.39
N ALA A 136 8.05 5.42 -4.50
CA ALA A 136 6.87 5.36 -5.35
C ALA A 136 6.77 3.98 -5.99
N GLU A 137 5.56 3.48 -6.21
CA GLU A 137 5.34 2.22 -6.90
C GLU A 137 5.09 2.46 -8.39
N ILE A 138 5.72 1.63 -9.21
CA ILE A 138 5.47 1.53 -10.67
C ILE A 138 4.98 0.11 -11.00
N THR A 139 4.17 0.01 -12.05
CA THR A 139 3.73 -1.32 -12.52
C THR A 139 4.89 -2.09 -13.17
N HIS A 140 4.73 -3.39 -13.33
CA HIS A 140 5.72 -4.23 -14.01
C HIS A 140 5.84 -3.90 -15.52
N TYR A 141 4.89 -3.19 -16.10
CA TYR A 141 4.92 -2.71 -17.49
C TYR A 141 5.55 -1.33 -17.65
N ALA A 142 5.83 -0.63 -16.55
CA ALA A 142 6.30 0.75 -16.59
C ALA A 142 7.61 0.90 -17.39
N ASP A 143 7.65 1.88 -18.29
CA ASP A 143 8.88 2.39 -18.89
C ASP A 143 9.53 3.38 -17.92
N GLU A 144 10.39 2.86 -17.03
CA GLU A 144 11.08 3.66 -16.02
C GLU A 144 11.94 4.77 -16.61
N VAL A 145 12.56 4.53 -17.78
CA VAL A 145 13.39 5.55 -18.45
C VAL A 145 12.52 6.70 -18.91
N CYS A 146 11.35 6.40 -19.45
CA CYS A 146 10.38 7.41 -19.86
C CYS A 146 9.86 8.19 -18.64
N LEU A 147 9.47 7.50 -17.58
CA LEU A 147 8.98 8.10 -16.33
C LEU A 147 10.02 9.05 -15.72
N LEU A 148 11.29 8.62 -15.58
CA LEU A 148 12.37 9.44 -15.04
C LEU A 148 12.74 10.66 -15.90
N ARG A 149 12.42 10.60 -17.20
CA ARG A 149 12.60 11.74 -18.11
C ARG A 149 11.47 12.75 -17.96
N GLU A 150 10.23 12.28 -17.81
CA GLU A 150 9.03 13.13 -17.74
C GLU A 150 8.79 13.69 -16.34
N HIS A 151 9.18 12.95 -15.30
CA HIS A 151 8.97 13.25 -13.89
C HIS A 151 10.31 13.29 -13.13
N ALA A 152 10.95 14.47 -13.15
CA ALA A 152 12.27 14.65 -12.56
C ALA A 152 12.30 14.39 -11.04
N GLU A 153 11.17 14.59 -10.36
CA GLU A 153 10.97 14.35 -8.93
C GLU A 153 11.09 12.88 -8.53
N LEU A 154 11.07 11.95 -9.50
CA LEU A 154 11.27 10.51 -9.24
C LEU A 154 12.75 10.12 -9.06
N ARG A 155 13.70 10.98 -9.49
CA ARG A 155 15.13 10.64 -9.50
C ARG A 155 15.71 10.40 -8.11
N ASP A 156 15.13 11.04 -7.10
CA ASP A 156 15.55 10.94 -5.70
C ASP A 156 14.65 9.98 -4.90
N LYS A 157 13.79 9.22 -5.59
CA LYS A 157 12.87 8.27 -4.95
C LYS A 157 13.26 6.82 -5.21
N ILE A 158 12.91 5.98 -4.25
CA ILE A 158 12.98 4.54 -4.39
C ILE A 158 11.81 4.10 -5.27
N LEU A 159 12.07 3.59 -6.47
CA LEU A 159 11.02 3.06 -7.33
C LEU A 159 10.80 1.57 -7.03
N LEU A 160 9.63 1.22 -6.50
CA LEU A 160 9.22 -0.14 -6.22
C LEU A 160 8.45 -0.70 -7.41
N ARG A 161 8.77 -1.93 -7.83
CA ARG A 161 8.07 -2.59 -8.95
C ARG A 161 7.30 -3.79 -8.42
N ASN A 162 5.99 -3.67 -8.37
CA ASN A 162 5.10 -4.68 -7.79
C ASN A 162 4.05 -5.16 -8.81
N SER A 163 3.34 -6.24 -8.46
CA SER A 163 2.31 -6.82 -9.33
C SER A 163 0.96 -6.12 -9.22
N ASP A 164 0.64 -5.52 -8.07
CA ASP A 164 -0.70 -5.04 -7.73
C ASP A 164 -1.76 -6.11 -8.03
N ALA A 165 -1.47 -7.35 -7.56
CA ALA A 165 -2.27 -8.52 -7.87
C ALA A 165 -3.57 -8.54 -7.06
N HIS A 166 -4.71 -8.59 -7.77
CA HIS A 166 -6.05 -8.77 -7.19
C HIS A 166 -6.53 -10.23 -7.29
N TYR A 167 -5.83 -11.06 -8.06
CA TYR A 167 -6.10 -12.49 -8.25
C TYR A 167 -4.79 -13.25 -8.24
N LEU A 168 -4.81 -14.54 -7.91
CA LEU A 168 -3.61 -15.38 -7.84
C LEU A 168 -2.82 -15.42 -9.15
N GLU A 169 -3.52 -15.46 -10.29
CA GLU A 169 -2.93 -15.46 -11.63
C GLU A 169 -2.24 -14.13 -12.00
N HIS A 170 -2.51 -13.05 -11.25
CA HIS A 170 -1.85 -11.76 -11.45
C HIS A 170 -0.58 -11.60 -10.60
N MET A 171 -0.31 -12.52 -9.69
CA MET A 171 0.93 -12.53 -8.92
C MET A 171 2.09 -12.85 -9.85
N LEU A 172 3.12 -12.01 -9.82
CA LEU A 172 4.31 -12.18 -10.65
C LEU A 172 5.30 -13.14 -9.98
N GLU A 173 6.05 -13.86 -10.82
CA GLU A 173 7.28 -14.48 -10.36
C GLU A 173 8.27 -13.39 -9.86
N PRO A 174 9.12 -13.70 -8.86
CA PRO A 174 10.10 -12.74 -8.35
C PRO A 174 11.00 -12.20 -9.47
N ASN A 175 10.92 -10.91 -9.74
CA ASN A 175 11.66 -10.24 -10.81
C ASN A 175 12.35 -8.94 -10.36
N ALA A 176 12.23 -8.60 -9.10
CA ALA A 176 12.87 -7.46 -8.47
C ALA A 176 13.36 -7.84 -7.07
N TRP A 177 14.49 -7.29 -6.66
CA TRP A 177 15.13 -7.56 -5.38
C TRP A 177 15.51 -6.28 -4.68
N LEU A 178 15.23 -6.24 -3.40
CA LEU A 178 15.62 -5.17 -2.51
C LEU A 178 16.74 -5.66 -1.60
N ALA A 179 17.91 -5.01 -1.66
CA ALA A 179 19.00 -5.32 -0.75
C ALA A 179 18.79 -4.59 0.59
N LEU A 180 18.36 -5.33 1.60
CA LEU A 180 18.17 -4.86 2.97
C LEU A 180 19.22 -5.49 3.90
N PRO A 181 19.63 -4.81 4.99
CA PRO A 181 20.45 -5.42 6.03
C PRO A 181 19.81 -6.68 6.64
N GLU A 182 18.50 -6.65 6.85
CA GLU A 182 17.71 -7.76 7.38
C GLU A 182 16.38 -7.89 6.60
N CYS A 183 15.93 -9.13 6.38
CA CYS A 183 14.65 -9.40 5.73
C CYS A 183 13.52 -9.37 6.77
N THR A 184 13.21 -8.18 7.29
CA THR A 184 12.15 -7.93 8.27
C THR A 184 11.27 -6.78 7.85
N PRO A 185 10.00 -6.73 8.30
CA PRO A 185 9.12 -5.60 8.05
C PRO A 185 9.71 -4.27 8.56
N GLU A 186 10.30 -4.27 9.75
CA GLU A 186 10.90 -3.09 10.37
C GLU A 186 12.04 -2.52 9.52
N CYS A 187 12.91 -3.41 8.99
CA CYS A 187 14.01 -3.00 8.14
C CYS A 187 13.52 -2.41 6.81
N LEU A 188 12.47 -2.99 6.22
CA LEU A 188 11.85 -2.45 5.01
C LEU A 188 11.23 -1.07 5.27
N ILE A 189 10.49 -0.91 6.37
CA ILE A 189 9.87 0.37 6.76
C ILE A 189 10.94 1.46 6.92
N ALA A 190 12.01 1.18 7.67
CA ALA A 190 13.12 2.11 7.85
C ALA A 190 13.77 2.50 6.52
N ALA A 191 13.94 1.56 5.62
CA ALA A 191 14.45 1.81 4.27
C ALA A 191 13.53 2.71 3.45
N LEU A 192 12.21 2.45 3.46
CA LEU A 192 11.21 3.23 2.73
C LEU A 192 11.04 4.64 3.30
N ASN A 193 11.34 4.85 4.58
CA ASN A 193 11.39 6.16 5.21
C ASN A 193 12.72 6.91 4.97
N GLY A 194 13.69 6.26 4.29
CA GLY A 194 15.00 6.84 4.02
C GLY A 194 15.95 6.89 5.22
N GLU A 195 15.70 6.06 6.23
CA GLU A 195 16.53 5.91 7.42
C GLU A 195 17.71 4.96 7.20
N ILE A 196 17.61 4.11 6.19
CA ILE A 196 18.62 3.14 5.78
C ILE A 196 18.85 3.27 4.27
N ASP A 197 20.12 3.35 3.86
CA ASP A 197 20.48 3.31 2.44
C ASP A 197 20.18 1.93 1.84
N ILE A 198 19.46 1.91 0.73
CA ILE A 198 19.12 0.70 0.01
C ILE A 198 19.59 0.77 -1.43
N THR A 199 19.92 -0.40 -1.98
CA THR A 199 20.19 -0.55 -3.41
C THR A 199 19.21 -1.55 -4.01
N TRP A 200 18.58 -1.13 -5.09
CA TRP A 200 17.84 -2.01 -5.98
C TRP A 200 18.81 -2.79 -6.88
N LYS A 201 18.45 -4.03 -7.16
CA LYS A 201 19.08 -4.81 -8.23
C LYS A 201 18.01 -5.50 -9.05
#